data_f1b5305d765cd29afe85c761799af3a1
#
_entry.id   f1b5305d765cd29afe85c761799af3a1
#
_cell.length_a   1.000
_cell.length_b   1.000
_cell.length_c   1.000
_cell.angle_alpha   90.00
_cell.angle_beta   90.00
_cell.angle_gamma   90.00
#
_symmetry.space_group_name_H-M   'P 1'
#
loop_
_entity.id
_entity.type
_entity.pdbx_description
1 polymer ?
#
loop_
_entity_poly.entity_id
_entity_poly.type
_entity_poly.pdbx_seq_one_letter_code
_entity_poly.pdbx_strand_id
1 'polypeptide(L)'
;RDTVHIDGGRPLTLAGGRWVDEMTPADVIFGIMCCINHYPRSATVVALEDTELFEINKNVLHMLQRTESSREMLDRAYRAHTLKREIGELTLFRGLAEADRTAAAEMLEAAAELVRVDKGQPIFRQGDRATDFFKVRYGFVKVSQRIGTHERVLDYLGPGRTFGEIGLISAMVDLPVDSGREEAGGRTERGLRTATCTALDDAELVRISRENFERILARFPAVRDGLVAEAKRLLQRDLETHDAPAGDMADFLENGLYAAQKLLVLDLESCTRCDECTRACSDTHEGVTRLIREGLRFENYLVASSCRSCLDPYCLVGCPVDAIHRKPRENHPGAVEIVIEDHCIGCGLCSTNCPYGNISMHEEGDGRVATTCDLCRDLVGPEDDPSCVYACPHDAAFRMSGQRLLQIVADRRAAAGAG
;
A
#
# COMPACT_ATOMS: atom_id res chain seq x y z
N ARG A 1 -20.64 -16.42 19.80
CA ARG A 1 -21.34 -16.45 18.50
C ARG A 1 -22.43 -15.40 18.62
N ASP A 2 -22.15 -14.22 18.17
CA ASP A 2 -23.15 -13.17 18.17
C ASP A 2 -23.77 -13.14 16.77
N THR A 3 -25.07 -13.44 16.70
CA THR A 3 -25.87 -13.21 15.51
C THR A 3 -26.26 -11.75 15.55
N VAL A 4 -25.84 -10.97 14.57
CA VAL A 4 -26.20 -9.56 14.45
C VAL A 4 -27.36 -9.48 13.49
N HIS A 5 -28.50 -9.03 14.00
CA HIS A 5 -29.66 -8.71 13.18
C HIS A 5 -29.57 -7.23 12.76
N ILE A 6 -29.64 -6.98 11.47
CA ILE A 6 -29.60 -5.62 10.90
C ILE A 6 -30.91 -5.41 10.18
N ASP A 7 -31.69 -4.44 10.66
CA ASP A 7 -32.93 -4.05 9.98
C ASP A 7 -32.60 -3.41 8.63
N GLY A 8 -33.25 -3.86 7.56
CA GLY A 8 -33.15 -3.30 6.24
C GLY A 8 -33.60 -1.86 6.21
N GLY A 9 -32.67 -0.95 6.00
CA GLY A 9 -32.91 0.49 5.94
C GLY A 9 -33.20 0.98 4.52
N ARG A 10 -33.71 2.21 4.39
CA ARG A 10 -33.79 2.89 3.09
C ARG A 10 -32.37 3.01 2.53
N PRO A 11 -32.17 2.79 1.19
CA PRO A 11 -30.87 2.93 0.57
C PRO A 11 -30.27 4.30 0.88
N LEU A 12 -29.13 4.32 1.58
CA LEU A 12 -28.39 5.53 1.87
C LEU A 12 -27.74 6.02 0.59
N THR A 13 -28.20 7.17 0.08
CA THR A 13 -27.50 7.85 -1.00
C THR A 13 -26.35 8.63 -0.37
N LEU A 14 -25.15 8.06 -0.40
CA LEU A 14 -23.92 8.75 0.03
C LEU A 14 -23.56 9.79 -1.04
N ALA A 15 -23.50 11.04 -0.67
CA ALA A 15 -23.07 12.13 -1.55
C ALA A 15 -21.64 11.81 -2.07
N GLY A 16 -21.48 11.65 -3.37
CA GLY A 16 -20.22 11.26 -4.01
C GLY A 16 -19.87 9.76 -3.90
N GLY A 17 -20.73 8.95 -3.30
CA GLY A 17 -20.56 7.50 -3.22
C GLY A 17 -20.80 6.84 -4.58
N ARG A 18 -19.92 5.90 -4.94
CA ARG A 18 -20.09 5.01 -6.10
C ARG A 18 -20.57 3.66 -5.61
N TRP A 19 -21.63 3.13 -6.23
CA TRP A 19 -22.06 1.75 -6.04
C TRP A 19 -20.94 0.80 -6.48
N VAL A 20 -20.56 -0.14 -5.64
CA VAL A 20 -19.44 -1.06 -5.90
C VAL A 20 -19.97 -2.43 -6.32
N ASP A 21 -20.83 -3.03 -5.49
CA ASP A 21 -21.39 -4.36 -5.76
C ASP A 21 -22.59 -4.62 -4.83
N GLU A 22 -23.39 -5.64 -5.16
CA GLU A 22 -24.47 -6.17 -4.33
C GLU A 22 -24.12 -7.59 -3.92
N MET A 23 -24.18 -7.87 -2.62
CA MET A 23 -23.87 -9.18 -2.06
C MET A 23 -25.17 -9.94 -1.80
N THR A 24 -25.18 -11.20 -2.20
CA THR A 24 -26.30 -12.12 -2.02
C THR A 24 -25.98 -13.16 -0.94
N PRO A 25 -26.97 -13.94 -0.44
CA PRO A 25 -26.72 -15.06 0.47
C PRO A 25 -25.74 -16.13 -0.06
N ALA A 26 -25.42 -16.12 -1.35
CA ALA A 26 -24.40 -16.98 -1.94
C ALA A 26 -22.98 -16.46 -1.69
N ASP A 27 -22.83 -15.16 -1.38
CA ASP A 27 -21.57 -14.52 -1.05
C ASP A 27 -21.30 -14.70 0.46
N VAL A 28 -20.66 -15.79 0.81
CA VAL A 28 -20.61 -16.35 2.17
C VAL A 28 -19.95 -15.44 3.20
N ILE A 29 -18.97 -14.61 2.83
CA ILE A 29 -18.18 -13.80 3.78
C ILE A 29 -17.76 -12.46 3.18
N PHE A 30 -17.89 -11.36 3.93
CA PHE A 30 -17.34 -10.06 3.57
C PHE A 30 -16.50 -9.45 4.71
N GLY A 31 -15.72 -8.42 4.39
CA GLY A 31 -14.87 -7.73 5.37
C GLY A 31 -13.55 -8.47 5.72
N ILE A 32 -13.23 -9.58 5.04
CA ILE A 32 -12.02 -10.39 5.28
C ILE A 32 -10.75 -9.58 5.10
N MET A 33 -10.69 -8.71 4.07
CA MET A 33 -9.50 -7.98 3.70
C MET A 33 -8.92 -7.14 4.82
N CYS A 34 -9.77 -6.42 5.53
CA CYS A 34 -9.35 -5.59 6.66
C CYS A 34 -8.85 -6.40 7.84
N CYS A 35 -9.36 -7.62 8.01
CA CYS A 35 -8.97 -8.51 9.11
C CYS A 35 -7.66 -9.23 8.84
N ILE A 36 -7.40 -9.63 7.58
CA ILE A 36 -6.17 -10.35 7.21
C ILE A 36 -5.01 -9.36 7.01
N ASN A 37 -5.25 -8.26 6.30
CA ASN A 37 -4.20 -7.32 5.89
C ASN A 37 -4.18 -6.03 6.72
N HIS A 38 -5.02 -5.94 7.76
CA HIS A 38 -5.14 -4.76 8.63
C HIS A 38 -5.46 -3.43 7.92
N TYR A 39 -6.02 -3.49 6.70
CA TYR A 39 -6.43 -2.29 5.96
C TYR A 39 -7.66 -1.62 6.58
N PRO A 40 -7.82 -0.31 6.38
CA PRO A 40 -9.12 0.34 6.59
C PRO A 40 -10.20 -0.31 5.75
N ARG A 41 -11.45 -0.21 6.20
CA ARG A 41 -12.60 -0.66 5.39
C ARG A 41 -12.60 0.07 4.06
N SER A 42 -12.59 -0.68 2.96
CA SER A 42 -12.54 -0.13 1.59
C SER A 42 -13.90 0.32 1.06
N ALA A 43 -14.99 -0.11 1.71
CA ALA A 43 -16.35 0.23 1.34
C ALA A 43 -17.26 0.25 2.57
N THR A 44 -18.36 1.00 2.49
CA THR A 44 -19.48 0.92 3.42
C THR A 44 -20.42 -0.17 2.94
N VAL A 45 -20.83 -1.04 3.85
CA VAL A 45 -21.81 -2.12 3.57
C VAL A 45 -23.13 -1.71 4.22
N VAL A 46 -24.20 -1.79 3.46
CA VAL A 46 -25.57 -1.42 3.88
C VAL A 46 -26.49 -2.59 3.61
N ALA A 47 -27.29 -2.99 4.59
CA ALA A 47 -28.33 -4.01 4.38
C ALA A 47 -29.47 -3.41 3.54
N LEU A 48 -29.82 -4.08 2.45
CA LEU A 48 -30.91 -3.68 1.55
C LEU A 48 -32.27 -4.21 2.03
N GLU A 49 -32.25 -5.29 2.79
CA GLU A 49 -33.40 -5.94 3.42
C GLU A 49 -32.99 -6.43 4.82
N ASP A 50 -33.94 -6.89 5.63
CA ASP A 50 -33.67 -7.46 6.94
C ASP A 50 -32.73 -8.64 6.79
N THR A 51 -31.56 -8.53 7.44
CA THR A 51 -30.43 -9.44 7.20
C THR A 51 -29.89 -9.99 8.53
N GLU A 52 -29.68 -11.28 8.59
CA GLU A 52 -28.99 -11.96 9.69
C GLU A 52 -27.55 -12.26 9.31
N LEU A 53 -26.61 -11.80 10.14
CA LEU A 53 -25.16 -11.99 9.94
C LEU A 53 -24.55 -12.72 11.12
N PHE A 54 -23.56 -13.57 10.83
CA PHE A 54 -22.65 -14.07 11.85
C PHE A 54 -21.41 -13.20 11.92
N GLU A 55 -21.19 -12.54 13.04
CA GLU A 55 -19.96 -11.82 13.28
C GLU A 55 -18.83 -12.80 13.63
N ILE A 56 -17.72 -12.70 12.90
CA ILE A 56 -16.53 -13.52 13.14
C ILE A 56 -15.42 -12.58 13.62
N ASN A 57 -15.04 -12.71 14.87
CA ASN A 57 -13.92 -11.98 15.45
C ASN A 57 -12.60 -12.35 14.77
N LYS A 58 -11.68 -11.38 14.67
CA LYS A 58 -10.34 -11.53 14.07
C LYS A 58 -9.61 -12.77 14.62
N ASN A 59 -9.68 -13.03 15.92
CA ASN A 59 -9.02 -14.19 16.53
C ASN A 59 -9.56 -15.53 16.00
N VAL A 60 -10.87 -15.61 15.76
CA VAL A 60 -11.49 -16.80 15.16
C VAL A 60 -11.05 -16.94 13.69
N LEU A 61 -10.96 -15.84 12.97
CA LEU A 61 -10.46 -15.84 11.59
C LEU A 61 -9.01 -16.35 11.52
N HIS A 62 -8.15 -15.90 12.43
CA HIS A 62 -6.78 -16.43 12.54
C HIS A 62 -6.71 -17.91 12.92
N MET A 63 -7.63 -18.39 13.75
CA MET A 63 -7.74 -19.84 14.04
C MET A 63 -8.17 -20.62 12.80
N LEU A 64 -9.12 -20.12 12.03
CA LEU A 64 -9.56 -20.74 10.78
C LEU A 64 -8.42 -20.82 9.76
N GLN A 65 -7.57 -19.81 9.69
CA GLN A 65 -6.39 -19.82 8.80
C GLN A 65 -5.32 -20.87 9.15
N ARG A 66 -5.36 -21.47 10.34
CA ARG A 66 -4.43 -22.53 10.73
C ARG A 66 -4.72 -23.88 10.06
N THR A 67 -5.94 -24.12 9.64
CA THR A 67 -6.30 -25.35 8.93
C THR A 67 -6.24 -25.11 7.41
N GLU A 68 -5.68 -26.04 6.67
CA GLU A 68 -5.44 -25.94 5.23
C GLU A 68 -6.75 -25.70 4.46
N SER A 69 -7.78 -26.49 4.74
CA SER A 69 -9.08 -26.38 4.07
C SER A 69 -9.80 -25.04 4.31
N SER A 70 -9.73 -24.51 5.54
CA SER A 70 -10.33 -23.22 5.85
C SER A 70 -9.54 -22.07 5.23
N ARG A 71 -8.20 -22.19 5.18
CA ARG A 71 -7.34 -21.23 4.50
C ARG A 71 -7.66 -21.15 3.02
N GLU A 72 -7.77 -22.30 2.34
CA GLU A 72 -8.12 -22.34 0.91
C GLU A 72 -9.51 -21.75 0.64
N MET A 73 -10.49 -22.00 1.51
CA MET A 73 -11.84 -21.42 1.38
C MET A 73 -11.80 -19.88 1.50
N LEU A 74 -11.11 -19.37 2.53
CA LEU A 74 -10.95 -17.93 2.75
C LEU A 74 -10.18 -17.26 1.61
N ASP A 75 -9.10 -17.88 1.15
CA ASP A 75 -8.32 -17.40 0.02
C ASP A 75 -9.13 -17.39 -1.28
N ARG A 76 -9.98 -18.38 -1.50
CA ARG A 76 -10.87 -18.44 -2.67
C ARG A 76 -11.88 -17.31 -2.65
N ALA A 77 -12.59 -17.12 -1.53
CA ALA A 77 -13.55 -16.03 -1.37
C ALA A 77 -12.87 -14.65 -1.52
N TYR A 78 -11.69 -14.49 -0.90
CA TYR A 78 -10.89 -13.28 -1.02
C TYR A 78 -10.49 -12.97 -2.46
N ARG A 79 -9.99 -13.98 -3.19
CA ARG A 79 -9.54 -13.83 -4.58
C ARG A 79 -10.68 -13.45 -5.51
N ALA A 80 -11.85 -14.11 -5.38
CA ALA A 80 -13.01 -13.85 -6.23
C ALA A 80 -13.43 -12.37 -6.18
N HIS A 81 -13.66 -11.82 -5.00
CA HIS A 81 -14.06 -10.41 -4.84
C HIS A 81 -12.96 -9.42 -5.24
N THR A 82 -11.70 -9.76 -4.94
CA THR A 82 -10.57 -8.86 -5.23
C THR A 82 -10.30 -8.79 -6.72
N LEU A 83 -10.22 -9.92 -7.41
CA LEU A 83 -9.85 -9.97 -8.82
C LEU A 83 -10.85 -9.25 -9.70
N LYS A 84 -12.15 -9.43 -9.47
CA LYS A 84 -13.20 -8.76 -10.22
C LYS A 84 -13.02 -7.23 -10.23
N ARG A 85 -12.77 -6.64 -9.07
CA ARG A 85 -12.54 -5.21 -8.94
C ARG A 85 -11.24 -4.76 -9.61
N GLU A 86 -10.14 -5.43 -9.30
CA GLU A 86 -8.81 -5.05 -9.78
C GLU A 86 -8.69 -5.14 -11.30
N ILE A 87 -9.37 -6.10 -11.92
CA ILE A 87 -9.39 -6.27 -13.37
C ILE A 87 -10.26 -5.20 -14.03
N GLY A 88 -11.43 -4.89 -13.47
CA GLY A 88 -12.29 -3.82 -13.96
C GLY A 88 -11.63 -2.44 -13.97
N GLU A 89 -10.64 -2.23 -13.10
CA GLU A 89 -9.87 -0.98 -12.98
C GLU A 89 -8.58 -0.94 -13.82
N LEU A 90 -8.31 -1.96 -14.65
CA LEU A 90 -7.12 -1.98 -15.49
C LEU A 90 -7.12 -0.81 -16.49
N THR A 91 -6.05 -0.01 -16.44
CA THR A 91 -5.86 1.12 -17.35
C THR A 91 -5.73 0.69 -18.81
N LEU A 92 -5.40 -0.58 -19.05
CA LEU A 92 -5.36 -1.22 -20.37
C LEU A 92 -6.67 -1.07 -21.16
N PHE A 93 -7.81 -0.99 -20.46
CA PHE A 93 -9.14 -0.99 -21.08
C PHE A 93 -9.71 0.41 -21.29
N ARG A 94 -8.97 1.47 -20.97
CA ARG A 94 -9.46 2.86 -21.04
C ARG A 94 -9.90 3.31 -22.43
N GLY A 95 -9.50 2.67 -23.49
CA GLY A 95 -9.90 3.02 -24.86
C GLY A 95 -11.01 2.13 -25.42
N LEU A 96 -11.51 1.16 -24.68
CA LEU A 96 -12.54 0.24 -25.13
C LEU A 96 -13.95 0.80 -24.89
N ALA A 97 -14.89 0.44 -25.80
CA ALA A 97 -16.32 0.60 -25.55
C ALA A 97 -16.75 -0.21 -24.33
N GLU A 98 -17.82 0.19 -23.64
CA GLU A 98 -18.29 -0.43 -22.40
C GLU A 98 -18.48 -1.94 -22.52
N ALA A 99 -19.13 -2.40 -23.59
CA ALA A 99 -19.37 -3.82 -23.84
C ALA A 99 -18.07 -4.62 -24.01
N ASP A 100 -17.11 -4.07 -24.73
CA ASP A 100 -15.79 -4.71 -24.94
C ASP A 100 -14.96 -4.70 -23.65
N ARG A 101 -15.06 -3.65 -22.84
CA ARG A 101 -14.42 -3.55 -21.54
C ARG A 101 -14.93 -4.61 -20.57
N THR A 102 -16.25 -4.81 -20.51
CA THR A 102 -16.86 -5.86 -19.70
C THR A 102 -16.39 -7.24 -20.15
N ALA A 103 -16.43 -7.52 -21.46
CA ALA A 103 -15.99 -8.80 -22.01
C ALA A 103 -14.49 -9.07 -21.76
N ALA A 104 -13.65 -8.04 -21.86
CA ALA A 104 -12.22 -8.15 -21.57
C ALA A 104 -11.97 -8.40 -20.07
N ALA A 105 -12.73 -7.75 -19.19
CA ALA A 105 -12.64 -7.95 -17.75
C ALA A 105 -13.05 -9.38 -17.36
N GLU A 106 -14.14 -9.90 -17.87
CA GLU A 106 -14.58 -11.29 -17.63
C GLU A 106 -13.57 -12.33 -18.10
N MET A 107 -12.96 -12.12 -19.27
CA MET A 107 -11.89 -13.01 -19.78
C MET A 107 -10.67 -13.04 -18.84
N LEU A 108 -10.29 -11.91 -18.25
CA LEU A 108 -9.16 -11.83 -17.35
C LEU A 108 -9.48 -12.35 -15.97
N GLU A 109 -10.68 -12.09 -15.45
CA GLU A 109 -11.08 -12.53 -14.11
C GLU A 109 -10.94 -14.05 -13.95
N ALA A 110 -11.33 -14.81 -14.99
CA ALA A 110 -11.19 -16.26 -15.01
C ALA A 110 -9.73 -16.75 -15.06
N ALA A 111 -8.79 -15.89 -15.45
CA ALA A 111 -7.41 -16.25 -15.77
C ALA A 111 -6.36 -15.57 -14.89
N ALA A 112 -6.76 -14.60 -14.08
CA ALA A 112 -5.85 -13.86 -13.22
C ALA A 112 -5.64 -14.56 -11.87
N GLU A 113 -4.46 -14.37 -11.31
CA GLU A 113 -4.07 -14.91 -10.02
C GLU A 113 -3.57 -13.81 -9.10
N LEU A 114 -3.85 -13.93 -7.80
CA LEU A 114 -3.22 -13.10 -6.78
C LEU A 114 -1.94 -13.79 -6.30
N VAL A 115 -0.83 -13.05 -6.36
CA VAL A 115 0.49 -13.51 -5.94
C VAL A 115 1.02 -12.57 -4.87
N ARG A 116 1.50 -13.12 -3.75
CA ARG A 116 2.21 -12.38 -2.71
C ARG A 116 3.71 -12.52 -2.92
N VAL A 117 4.42 -11.42 -2.72
CA VAL A 117 5.87 -11.35 -2.86
C VAL A 117 6.41 -10.62 -1.65
N ASP A 118 7.32 -11.24 -0.92
CA ASP A 118 7.90 -10.67 0.28
C ASP A 118 8.87 -9.53 -0.05
N LYS A 119 9.04 -8.61 0.90
CA LYS A 119 9.99 -7.50 0.80
C LYS A 119 11.38 -7.98 0.34
N GLY A 120 11.92 -7.28 -0.66
CA GLY A 120 13.26 -7.55 -1.22
C GLY A 120 13.31 -8.72 -2.20
N GLN A 121 12.22 -9.46 -2.42
CA GLN A 121 12.19 -10.57 -3.36
C GLN A 121 12.03 -10.06 -4.80
N PRO A 122 12.83 -10.57 -5.75
CA PRO A 122 12.65 -10.28 -7.16
C PRO A 122 11.43 -11.04 -7.70
N ILE A 123 10.54 -10.30 -8.37
CA ILE A 123 9.39 -10.84 -9.09
C ILE A 123 9.88 -11.52 -10.39
N PHE A 124 10.79 -10.87 -11.06
CA PHE A 124 11.58 -11.40 -12.18
C PHE A 124 12.86 -10.59 -12.37
N ARG A 125 13.83 -11.13 -13.08
CA ARG A 125 15.12 -10.50 -13.36
C ARG A 125 15.25 -10.10 -14.82
N GLN A 126 16.05 -9.08 -15.09
CA GLN A 126 16.48 -8.72 -16.45
C GLN A 126 17.08 -9.95 -17.13
N GLY A 127 16.68 -10.19 -18.38
CA GLY A 127 17.12 -11.34 -19.18
C GLY A 127 16.32 -12.63 -18.93
N ASP A 128 15.41 -12.68 -17.97
CA ASP A 128 14.47 -13.80 -17.83
C ASP A 128 13.47 -13.83 -18.99
N ARG A 129 12.91 -15.00 -19.30
CA ARG A 129 11.79 -15.08 -20.26
C ARG A 129 10.56 -14.42 -19.70
N ALA A 130 9.92 -13.59 -20.52
CA ALA A 130 8.66 -12.94 -20.14
C ALA A 130 7.51 -13.95 -20.22
N THR A 131 7.00 -14.36 -19.07
CA THR A 131 5.93 -15.36 -18.92
C THR A 131 4.61 -14.77 -18.44
N ASP A 132 4.66 -13.60 -17.80
CA ASP A 132 3.52 -13.02 -17.12
C ASP A 132 3.50 -11.50 -17.25
N PHE A 133 2.31 -10.93 -17.08
CA PHE A 133 2.02 -9.52 -16.91
C PHE A 133 1.48 -9.29 -15.50
N PHE A 134 1.81 -8.15 -14.92
CA PHE A 134 1.47 -7.86 -13.52
C PHE A 134 0.80 -6.50 -13.34
N LYS A 135 -0.11 -6.41 -12.36
CA LYS A 135 -0.61 -5.16 -11.79
C LYS A 135 -0.26 -5.14 -10.30
N VAL A 136 0.28 -4.04 -9.82
CA VAL A 136 0.46 -3.83 -8.39
C VAL A 136 -0.88 -3.53 -7.76
N ARG A 137 -1.34 -4.41 -6.88
CA ARG A 137 -2.53 -4.19 -6.07
C ARG A 137 -2.17 -3.48 -4.77
N TYR A 138 -1.12 -3.94 -4.13
CA TYR A 138 -0.59 -3.40 -2.89
C TYR A 138 0.93 -3.46 -2.90
N GLY A 139 1.57 -2.56 -2.11
CA GLY A 139 3.01 -2.45 -2.02
C GLY A 139 3.63 -1.69 -3.18
N PHE A 140 4.96 -1.69 -3.21
CA PHE A 140 5.76 -1.02 -4.22
C PHE A 140 6.74 -1.97 -4.89
N VAL A 141 6.98 -1.74 -6.18
CA VAL A 141 7.92 -2.51 -6.99
C VAL A 141 8.97 -1.56 -7.56
N LYS A 142 10.25 -1.84 -7.27
CA LYS A 142 11.39 -1.18 -7.90
C LYS A 142 11.64 -1.83 -9.26
N VAL A 143 11.72 -1.01 -10.29
CA VAL A 143 12.15 -1.42 -11.63
C VAL A 143 13.58 -0.95 -11.85
N SER A 144 14.50 -1.86 -12.07
CA SER A 144 15.91 -1.54 -12.27
C SER A 144 16.51 -2.30 -13.45
N GLN A 145 17.52 -1.70 -14.05
CA GLN A 145 18.26 -2.26 -15.18
C GLN A 145 19.74 -2.34 -14.82
N ARG A 146 20.38 -3.47 -15.15
CA ARG A 146 21.82 -3.61 -15.04
C ARG A 146 22.46 -3.16 -16.36
N ILE A 147 23.36 -2.18 -16.26
CA ILE A 147 24.17 -1.67 -17.35
C ILE A 147 25.64 -1.92 -16.98
N GLY A 148 26.26 -2.95 -17.55
CA GLY A 148 27.60 -3.39 -17.15
C GLY A 148 27.61 -3.88 -15.69
N THR A 149 28.40 -3.22 -14.83
CA THR A 149 28.51 -3.53 -13.39
C THR A 149 27.58 -2.72 -12.50
N HIS A 150 26.86 -1.72 -13.05
CA HIS A 150 26.03 -0.81 -12.29
C HIS A 150 24.55 -1.16 -12.43
N GLU A 151 23.79 -1.00 -11.34
CA GLU A 151 22.34 -1.05 -11.34
C GLU A 151 21.80 0.39 -11.47
N ARG A 152 20.91 0.61 -12.44
CA ARG A 152 20.18 1.84 -12.67
C ARG A 152 18.71 1.61 -12.34
N VAL A 153 18.15 2.41 -11.47
CA VAL A 153 16.70 2.40 -11.21
C VAL A 153 16.00 3.18 -12.30
N LEU A 154 14.98 2.58 -12.89
CA LEU A 154 14.17 3.15 -13.97
C LEU A 154 12.87 3.77 -13.45
N ASP A 155 12.17 3.07 -12.54
CA ASP A 155 10.88 3.54 -12.00
C ASP A 155 10.55 2.84 -10.67
N TYR A 156 9.60 3.43 -9.94
CA TYR A 156 8.96 2.85 -8.77
C TYR A 156 7.46 2.74 -9.02
N LEU A 157 6.93 1.53 -8.96
CA LEU A 157 5.54 1.23 -9.30
C LEU A 157 4.73 0.99 -8.04
N GLY A 158 3.78 1.87 -7.77
CA GLY A 158 2.84 1.75 -6.67
C GLY A 158 1.50 1.10 -7.11
N PRO A 159 0.54 1.04 -6.19
CA PRO A 159 -0.77 0.45 -6.43
C PRO A 159 -1.46 1.00 -7.69
N GLY A 160 -2.09 0.13 -8.45
CA GLY A 160 -2.76 0.45 -9.72
C GLY A 160 -1.84 0.45 -10.95
N ARG A 161 -0.51 0.51 -10.77
CA ARG A 161 0.44 0.46 -11.88
C ARG A 161 0.62 -0.96 -12.40
N THR A 162 0.88 -1.06 -13.69
CA THR A 162 1.12 -2.33 -14.40
C THR A 162 2.56 -2.42 -14.88
N PHE A 163 3.08 -3.64 -15.02
CA PHE A 163 4.45 -3.89 -15.48
C PHE A 163 4.64 -5.29 -16.07
N GLY A 164 5.76 -5.46 -16.77
CA GLY A 164 6.12 -6.72 -17.41
C GLY A 164 5.57 -6.88 -18.83
N GLU A 165 4.82 -5.91 -19.35
CA GLU A 165 4.26 -5.89 -20.69
C GLU A 165 5.34 -5.78 -21.78
N ILE A 166 6.43 -5.01 -21.56
CA ILE A 166 7.46 -4.74 -22.56
C ILE A 166 8.07 -6.05 -23.07
N GLY A 167 8.45 -6.95 -22.17
CA GLY A 167 9.02 -8.24 -22.53
C GLY A 167 8.04 -9.14 -23.31
N LEU A 168 6.75 -9.09 -22.97
CA LEU A 168 5.70 -9.84 -23.69
C LEU A 168 5.46 -9.26 -25.08
N ILE A 169 5.34 -7.93 -25.19
CA ILE A 169 5.09 -7.24 -26.44
C ILE A 169 6.28 -7.36 -27.40
N SER A 170 7.52 -7.32 -26.88
CA SER A 170 8.74 -7.48 -27.71
C SER A 170 8.84 -8.83 -28.41
N ALA A 171 8.14 -9.84 -27.91
CA ALA A 171 8.01 -11.12 -28.59
C ALA A 171 7.13 -11.04 -29.85
N MET A 172 6.18 -10.09 -29.87
CA MET A 172 5.16 -9.96 -30.92
C MET A 172 5.47 -8.84 -31.93
N VAL A 173 6.11 -7.77 -31.46
CA VAL A 173 6.38 -6.54 -32.23
C VAL A 173 7.86 -6.19 -32.08
N ASP A 174 8.44 -5.61 -33.12
CA ASP A 174 9.83 -5.11 -33.09
C ASP A 174 9.89 -3.84 -32.23
N LEU A 175 10.49 -3.96 -31.05
CA LEU A 175 10.75 -2.85 -30.13
C LEU A 175 12.26 -2.70 -29.94
N PRO A 176 12.77 -1.48 -29.77
CA PRO A 176 14.17 -1.23 -29.45
C PRO A 176 14.44 -1.53 -27.97
N VAL A 177 14.47 -2.81 -27.62
CA VAL A 177 14.66 -3.26 -26.23
C VAL A 177 16.08 -3.78 -26.03
N ASP A 178 16.67 -3.45 -24.88
CA ASP A 178 17.90 -4.07 -24.39
C ASP A 178 17.60 -4.99 -23.22
N SER A 179 17.73 -6.29 -23.43
CA SER A 179 17.55 -7.31 -22.40
C SER A 179 18.89 -7.73 -21.74
N GLY A 180 19.99 -7.13 -22.19
CA GLY A 180 21.34 -7.53 -21.76
C GLY A 180 21.81 -8.87 -22.30
N ARG A 181 21.06 -9.46 -23.25
CA ARG A 181 21.44 -10.68 -23.98
C ARG A 181 21.39 -10.44 -25.48
N GLU A 182 22.43 -10.76 -26.17
CA GLU A 182 22.52 -10.69 -27.63
C GLU A 182 22.42 -12.09 -28.24
N GLU A 183 21.64 -12.23 -29.33
CA GLU A 183 21.67 -13.42 -30.16
C GLU A 183 22.99 -13.46 -30.98
N ALA A 184 23.38 -14.66 -31.41
CA ALA A 184 24.49 -14.82 -32.32
C ALA A 184 24.23 -14.05 -33.62
N GLY A 185 24.84 -12.87 -33.76
CA GLY A 185 24.61 -11.95 -34.86
C GLY A 185 24.26 -10.49 -34.44
N GLY A 186 24.34 -10.16 -33.13
CA GLY A 186 24.20 -8.79 -32.62
C GLY A 186 22.75 -8.29 -32.54
N ARG A 187 21.76 -9.19 -32.57
CA ARG A 187 20.36 -8.85 -32.33
C ARG A 187 19.98 -9.19 -30.91
N THR A 188 19.26 -8.28 -30.26
CA THR A 188 18.70 -8.51 -28.92
C THR A 188 17.64 -9.61 -28.97
N GLU A 189 17.77 -10.63 -28.12
CA GLU A 189 16.81 -11.73 -28.01
C GLU A 189 15.44 -11.19 -27.58
N ARG A 190 14.39 -11.56 -28.32
CA ARG A 190 13.01 -11.10 -28.09
C ARG A 190 12.30 -11.91 -27.00
N GLY A 191 11.32 -11.29 -26.34
CA GLY A 191 10.51 -11.96 -25.33
C GLY A 191 11.22 -12.13 -24.00
N LEU A 192 12.29 -11.38 -23.76
CA LEU A 192 12.98 -11.31 -22.48
C LEU A 192 12.58 -10.08 -21.66
N ARG A 193 12.78 -10.17 -20.36
CA ARG A 193 12.63 -9.05 -19.43
C ARG A 193 13.71 -8.00 -19.67
N THR A 194 13.33 -6.78 -19.88
CA THR A 194 14.25 -5.65 -20.12
C THR A 194 14.80 -5.05 -18.83
N ALA A 195 14.18 -5.36 -17.71
CA ALA A 195 14.54 -4.86 -16.38
C ALA A 195 14.28 -5.93 -15.30
N THR A 196 14.86 -5.74 -14.14
CA THR A 196 14.56 -6.48 -12.91
C THR A 196 13.47 -5.75 -12.16
N CYS A 197 12.44 -6.47 -11.70
CA CYS A 197 11.41 -5.95 -10.82
C CYS A 197 11.50 -6.62 -9.45
N THR A 198 11.66 -5.80 -8.41
CA THR A 198 11.85 -6.26 -7.02
C THR A 198 10.81 -5.62 -6.11
N ALA A 199 10.19 -6.40 -5.23
CA ALA A 199 9.28 -5.88 -4.23
C ALA A 199 10.04 -5.05 -3.18
N LEU A 200 9.63 -3.81 -2.93
CA LEU A 200 10.25 -2.93 -1.93
C LEU A 200 9.70 -3.15 -0.52
N ASP A 201 8.47 -3.58 -0.45
CA ASP A 201 7.76 -4.01 0.75
C ASP A 201 7.01 -5.30 0.41
N ASP A 202 6.27 -5.87 1.36
CA ASP A 202 5.42 -7.01 1.07
C ASP A 202 4.35 -6.59 0.06
N ALA A 203 4.42 -7.15 -1.13
CA ALA A 203 3.59 -6.75 -2.25
C ALA A 203 2.54 -7.82 -2.58
N GLU A 204 1.37 -7.37 -3.00
CA GLU A 204 0.35 -8.23 -3.60
C GLU A 204 0.10 -7.80 -5.04
N LEU A 205 0.24 -8.76 -5.94
CA LEU A 205 0.20 -8.54 -7.38
C LEU A 205 -0.94 -9.33 -8.00
N VAL A 206 -1.62 -8.76 -8.99
CA VAL A 206 -2.45 -9.50 -9.93
C VAL A 206 -1.55 -9.97 -11.07
N ARG A 207 -1.42 -11.28 -11.22
CA ARG A 207 -0.63 -11.95 -12.26
C ARG A 207 -1.54 -12.44 -13.38
N ILE A 208 -1.17 -12.19 -14.62
CA ILE A 208 -1.84 -12.66 -15.84
C ILE A 208 -0.80 -13.38 -16.67
N SER A 209 -1.04 -14.66 -16.95
CA SER A 209 -0.10 -15.46 -17.76
C SER A 209 -0.01 -14.91 -19.19
N ARG A 210 1.16 -15.16 -19.82
CA ARG A 210 1.43 -14.78 -21.21
C ARG A 210 0.34 -15.25 -22.16
N GLU A 211 -0.12 -16.49 -22.03
CA GLU A 211 -1.16 -17.07 -22.90
C GLU A 211 -2.47 -16.24 -22.81
N ASN A 212 -2.88 -15.91 -21.61
CA ASN A 212 -4.11 -15.12 -21.39
C ASN A 212 -3.93 -13.66 -21.83
N PHE A 213 -2.76 -13.10 -21.62
CA PHE A 213 -2.41 -11.77 -22.12
C PHE A 213 -2.44 -11.71 -23.65
N GLU A 214 -1.81 -12.65 -24.34
CA GLU A 214 -1.82 -12.77 -25.82
C GLU A 214 -3.23 -12.97 -26.36
N ARG A 215 -4.07 -13.77 -25.69
CA ARG A 215 -5.48 -14.00 -26.06
C ARG A 215 -6.29 -12.70 -26.03
N ILE A 216 -6.08 -11.86 -25.03
CA ILE A 216 -6.73 -10.56 -24.93
C ILE A 216 -6.27 -9.61 -26.02
N LEU A 217 -4.97 -9.52 -26.28
CA LEU A 217 -4.42 -8.67 -27.33
C LEU A 217 -4.90 -9.09 -28.72
N ALA A 218 -5.11 -10.39 -28.95
CA ALA A 218 -5.67 -10.90 -30.19
C ALA A 218 -7.16 -10.54 -30.34
N ARG A 219 -7.93 -10.55 -29.24
CA ARG A 219 -9.36 -10.25 -29.23
C ARG A 219 -9.65 -8.75 -29.31
N PHE A 220 -8.78 -7.92 -28.71
CA PHE A 220 -8.95 -6.47 -28.63
C PHE A 220 -7.72 -5.73 -29.20
N PRO A 221 -7.64 -5.56 -30.54
CA PRO A 221 -6.48 -4.91 -31.18
C PRO A 221 -6.18 -3.49 -30.66
N ALA A 222 -7.21 -2.73 -30.27
CA ALA A 222 -7.02 -1.38 -29.71
C ALA A 222 -6.22 -1.41 -28.41
N VAL A 223 -6.37 -2.43 -27.57
CA VAL A 223 -5.56 -2.62 -26.34
C VAL A 223 -4.11 -2.89 -26.72
N ARG A 224 -3.88 -3.76 -27.70
CA ARG A 224 -2.53 -4.04 -28.19
C ARG A 224 -1.83 -2.79 -28.72
N ASP A 225 -2.50 -2.03 -29.56
CA ASP A 225 -1.93 -0.85 -30.18
C ASP A 225 -1.63 0.25 -29.14
N GLY A 226 -2.50 0.40 -28.14
CA GLY A 226 -2.27 1.27 -26.99
C GLY A 226 -1.07 0.87 -26.15
N LEU A 227 -0.92 -0.43 -25.85
CA LEU A 227 0.25 -0.94 -25.10
C LEU A 227 1.55 -0.81 -25.87
N VAL A 228 1.54 -1.04 -27.19
CA VAL A 228 2.72 -0.86 -28.04
C VAL A 228 3.15 0.63 -28.06
N ALA A 229 2.19 1.55 -28.15
CA ALA A 229 2.46 2.98 -28.10
C ALA A 229 3.05 3.37 -26.73
N GLU A 230 2.48 2.89 -25.64
CA GLU A 230 2.97 3.15 -24.29
C GLU A 230 4.38 2.56 -24.06
N ALA A 231 4.60 1.30 -24.48
CA ALA A 231 5.92 0.67 -24.39
C ALA A 231 7.00 1.47 -25.14
N LYS A 232 6.69 1.95 -26.35
CA LYS A 232 7.61 2.82 -27.11
C LYS A 232 7.91 4.12 -26.37
N ARG A 233 6.88 4.75 -25.79
CA ARG A 233 7.04 5.98 -25.00
C ARG A 233 7.92 5.77 -23.76
N LEU A 234 7.71 4.69 -23.04
CA LEU A 234 8.52 4.35 -21.87
C LEU A 234 9.98 4.11 -22.25
N LEU A 235 10.24 3.33 -23.29
CA LEU A 235 11.60 3.07 -23.78
C LEU A 235 12.30 4.35 -24.25
N GLN A 236 11.60 5.27 -24.91
CA GLN A 236 12.16 6.58 -25.30
C GLN A 236 12.49 7.43 -24.09
N ARG A 237 11.58 7.52 -23.11
CA ARG A 237 11.83 8.25 -21.85
C ARG A 237 13.04 7.70 -21.11
N ASP A 238 13.21 6.39 -21.04
CA ASP A 238 14.33 5.76 -20.35
C ASP A 238 15.68 6.04 -21.02
N LEU A 239 15.68 6.31 -22.33
CA LEU A 239 16.86 6.75 -23.08
C LEU A 239 17.19 8.24 -22.84
N GLU A 240 16.16 9.08 -22.65
CA GLU A 240 16.31 10.52 -22.47
C GLU A 240 16.64 10.93 -21.01
N THR A 241 16.21 10.14 -20.02
CA THR A 241 16.39 10.45 -18.60
C THR A 241 17.75 9.93 -18.09
N HIS A 242 18.82 10.65 -18.45
CA HIS A 242 20.16 10.29 -17.95
C HIS A 242 20.46 10.79 -16.51
N ASP A 243 19.67 11.73 -15.94
CA ASP A 243 20.00 12.45 -14.72
C ASP A 243 18.81 12.73 -13.77
N ALA A 244 17.92 11.78 -13.49
CA ALA A 244 16.97 11.98 -12.40
C ALA A 244 17.57 11.49 -11.06
N PRO A 245 17.49 12.27 -9.97
CA PRO A 245 17.96 11.84 -8.66
C PRO A 245 17.05 10.74 -8.11
N ALA A 246 17.39 9.50 -8.41
CA ALA A 246 16.64 8.32 -7.98
C ALA A 246 16.77 8.05 -6.46
N GLY A 247 17.77 8.63 -5.78
CA GLY A 247 18.07 8.37 -4.39
C GLY A 247 16.93 8.74 -3.43
N ASP A 248 16.42 9.94 -3.52
CA ASP A 248 15.45 10.47 -2.54
C ASP A 248 14.09 9.74 -2.57
N MET A 249 13.63 9.34 -3.77
CA MET A 249 12.38 8.60 -3.90
C MET A 249 12.55 7.15 -3.42
N ALA A 250 13.71 6.54 -3.69
CA ALA A 250 14.04 5.22 -3.18
C ALA A 250 14.01 5.20 -1.66
N ASP A 251 14.74 6.12 -1.02
CA ASP A 251 14.80 6.26 0.43
C ASP A 251 13.39 6.49 1.03
N PHE A 252 12.57 7.31 0.38
CA PHE A 252 11.20 7.57 0.80
C PHE A 252 10.35 6.29 0.81
N LEU A 253 10.43 5.48 -0.24
CA LEU A 253 9.67 4.24 -0.38
C LEU A 253 10.24 3.11 0.49
N GLU A 254 11.57 2.93 0.50
CA GLU A 254 12.26 1.90 1.29
C GLU A 254 12.04 2.08 2.79
N ASN A 255 11.90 3.34 3.23
CA ASN A 255 11.57 3.67 4.61
C ASN A 255 10.06 3.66 4.91
N GLY A 256 9.22 3.23 3.98
CA GLY A 256 7.78 3.04 4.18
C GLY A 256 7.01 4.34 4.43
N LEU A 257 7.55 5.50 4.03
CA LEU A 257 6.90 6.80 4.26
C LEU A 257 5.60 6.95 3.48
N TYR A 258 5.51 6.35 2.28
CA TYR A 258 4.32 6.43 1.46
C TYR A 258 3.08 5.81 2.12
N ALA A 259 3.27 4.70 2.85
CA ALA A 259 2.20 4.00 3.55
C ALA A 259 1.79 4.67 4.88
N ALA A 260 2.48 5.71 5.29
CA ALA A 260 2.20 6.43 6.51
C ALA A 260 1.03 7.40 6.36
N GLN A 261 0.07 7.32 7.29
CA GLN A 261 -1.11 8.20 7.28
C GLN A 261 -0.91 9.46 8.14
N LYS A 262 -0.10 9.40 9.19
CA LYS A 262 0.12 10.48 10.17
C LYS A 262 1.59 10.59 10.60
N LEU A 263 2.47 10.99 9.69
CA LEU A 263 3.86 11.33 10.01
C LEU A 263 3.91 12.58 10.90
N LEU A 264 4.83 12.61 11.86
CA LEU A 264 5.27 13.86 12.47
C LEU A 264 6.45 14.40 11.65
N VAL A 265 6.22 15.50 10.98
CA VAL A 265 7.19 16.15 10.08
C VAL A 265 7.60 17.47 10.68
N LEU A 266 8.92 17.71 10.73
CA LEU A 266 9.50 18.98 11.16
C LEU A 266 10.18 19.63 9.96
N ASP A 267 9.78 20.87 9.65
CA ASP A 267 10.45 21.71 8.65
C ASP A 267 11.75 22.21 9.26
N LEU A 268 12.89 21.77 8.71
CA LEU A 268 14.22 22.09 9.25
C LEU A 268 14.66 23.54 8.98
N GLU A 269 13.97 24.26 8.09
CA GLU A 269 14.22 25.70 7.88
C GLU A 269 13.67 26.54 9.03
N SER A 270 12.52 26.13 9.62
CA SER A 270 11.85 26.83 10.68
C SER A 270 12.16 26.25 12.07
N CYS A 271 12.54 24.96 12.16
CA CYS A 271 12.75 24.25 13.41
C CYS A 271 14.03 24.69 14.12
N THR A 272 13.90 25.36 15.28
CA THR A 272 15.02 25.82 16.13
C THR A 272 15.57 24.76 17.08
N ARG A 273 14.99 23.56 17.09
CA ARG A 273 15.34 22.45 17.98
C ARG A 273 15.12 22.75 19.47
N CYS A 274 14.11 23.55 19.81
CA CYS A 274 13.77 23.95 21.18
C CYS A 274 13.22 22.81 22.07
N ASP A 275 12.87 21.65 21.50
CA ASP A 275 12.31 20.47 22.17
C ASP A 275 10.90 20.66 22.78
N GLU A 276 10.23 21.77 22.51
CA GLU A 276 8.88 22.00 23.03
C GLU A 276 7.86 20.92 22.58
N CYS A 277 8.00 20.40 21.36
CA CYS A 277 7.17 19.27 20.88
C CYS A 277 7.37 17.99 21.72
N THR A 278 8.61 17.71 22.16
CA THR A 278 8.92 16.54 23.00
C THR A 278 8.43 16.74 24.42
N ARG A 279 8.62 17.95 24.98
CA ARG A 279 8.14 18.32 26.33
C ARG A 279 6.61 18.25 26.38
N ALA A 280 5.93 18.88 25.45
CA ALA A 280 4.47 18.85 25.39
C ALA A 280 3.93 17.42 25.26
N CYS A 281 4.59 16.55 24.50
CA CYS A 281 4.23 15.14 24.44
C CYS A 281 4.40 14.44 25.79
N SER A 282 5.52 14.68 26.48
CA SER A 282 5.80 14.12 27.80
C SER A 282 4.79 14.60 28.85
N ASP A 283 4.52 15.91 28.90
CA ASP A 283 3.57 16.52 29.84
C ASP A 283 2.15 15.99 29.63
N THR A 284 1.77 15.74 28.38
CA THR A 284 0.48 15.18 28.00
C THR A 284 0.32 13.72 28.41
N HIS A 285 1.42 12.98 28.50
CA HIS A 285 1.44 11.53 28.70
C HIS A 285 2.21 11.12 29.97
N GLU A 286 1.92 11.76 31.07
CA GLU A 286 2.41 11.39 32.42
C GLU A 286 3.92 11.25 32.53
N GLY A 287 4.67 12.08 31.80
CA GLY A 287 6.12 12.07 31.78
C GLY A 287 6.76 11.14 30.76
N VAL A 288 5.98 10.37 30.00
CA VAL A 288 6.46 9.43 28.99
C VAL A 288 6.28 10.02 27.58
N THR A 289 7.36 10.49 26.95
CA THR A 289 7.28 10.95 25.56
C THR A 289 7.01 9.78 24.60
N ARG A 290 6.08 9.98 23.67
CA ARG A 290 5.71 9.02 22.62
C ARG A 290 6.29 9.39 21.26
N LEU A 291 7.24 10.34 21.25
CA LEU A 291 7.98 10.75 20.07
C LEU A 291 9.45 10.98 20.40
N ILE A 292 10.30 10.81 19.40
CA ILE A 292 11.71 11.18 19.45
C ILE A 292 11.97 12.14 18.29
N ARG A 293 12.57 13.30 18.57
CA ARG A 293 12.88 14.32 17.57
C ARG A 293 14.13 13.96 16.73
N GLU A 294 14.36 12.68 16.53
CA GLU A 294 15.31 12.09 15.61
C GLU A 294 14.56 11.19 14.64
N GLY A 295 15.09 11.01 13.47
CA GLY A 295 14.46 10.17 12.49
C GLY A 295 15.00 10.41 11.08
N LEU A 296 14.20 10.07 10.10
CA LEU A 296 14.57 10.13 8.71
C LEU A 296 14.56 11.57 8.20
N ARG A 297 15.63 11.96 7.53
CA ARG A 297 15.65 13.23 6.78
C ARG A 297 15.21 12.96 5.35
N PHE A 298 14.28 13.80 4.90
CA PHE A 298 13.82 13.82 3.53
C PHE A 298 13.83 15.27 3.05
N GLU A 299 14.86 15.64 2.31
CA GLU A 299 15.21 17.03 1.97
C GLU A 299 15.30 17.95 3.21
N ASN A 300 14.54 19.05 3.21
CA ASN A 300 14.48 20.00 4.31
C ASN A 300 13.53 19.58 5.44
N TYR A 301 13.06 18.33 5.41
CA TYR A 301 12.16 17.81 6.40
C TYR A 301 12.81 16.72 7.25
N LEU A 302 12.50 16.71 8.53
CA LEU A 302 12.79 15.62 9.45
C LEU A 302 11.46 14.88 9.74
N VAL A 303 11.40 13.62 9.40
CA VAL A 303 10.32 12.73 9.82
C VAL A 303 10.69 12.15 11.17
N ALA A 304 10.14 12.73 12.22
CA ALA A 304 10.44 12.34 13.61
C ALA A 304 9.91 10.93 13.92
N SER A 305 10.61 10.21 14.79
CA SER A 305 10.20 8.88 15.23
C SER A 305 8.96 8.97 16.13
N SER A 306 7.84 8.59 15.60
CA SER A 306 6.54 8.47 16.28
C SER A 306 5.66 7.51 15.49
N CYS A 307 4.56 7.02 16.06
CA CYS A 307 3.64 6.17 15.31
C CYS A 307 3.21 6.87 14.02
N ARG A 308 3.32 6.15 12.91
CA ARG A 308 2.98 6.62 11.56
C ARG A 308 1.54 6.35 11.18
N SER A 309 0.79 5.63 12.02
CA SER A 309 -0.55 5.14 11.71
C SER A 309 -0.60 4.48 10.32
N CYS A 310 0.29 3.50 10.12
CA CYS A 310 0.52 2.87 8.82
C CYS A 310 -0.76 2.32 8.18
N LEU A 311 -0.85 2.34 6.86
CA LEU A 311 -1.91 1.66 6.12
C LEU A 311 -1.92 0.17 6.44
N ASP A 312 -0.74 -0.45 6.50
CA ASP A 312 -0.52 -1.84 6.90
C ASP A 312 0.26 -1.91 8.22
N PRO A 313 -0.42 -2.01 9.37
CA PRO A 313 0.21 -1.97 10.67
C PRO A 313 0.63 -3.36 11.15
N TYR A 314 1.83 -3.81 10.83
CA TYR A 314 2.40 -5.08 11.30
C TYR A 314 2.39 -5.25 12.82
N CYS A 315 2.44 -4.14 13.55
CA CYS A 315 2.40 -4.14 15.01
C CYS A 315 1.12 -4.74 15.61
N LEU A 316 0.02 -4.81 14.84
CA LEU A 316 -1.23 -5.42 15.30
C LEU A 316 -1.21 -6.96 15.24
N VAL A 317 -0.19 -7.54 14.59
CA VAL A 317 -0.12 -8.98 14.38
C VAL A 317 0.39 -9.68 15.64
N GLY A 318 -0.35 -10.70 16.09
CA GLY A 318 0.11 -11.64 17.10
C GLY A 318 -0.02 -11.19 18.55
N CYS A 319 -0.68 -10.08 18.86
CA CYS A 319 -0.97 -9.72 20.24
C CYS A 319 -1.84 -10.81 20.90
N PRO A 320 -1.36 -11.49 21.96
CA PRO A 320 -2.08 -12.62 22.53
C PRO A 320 -3.34 -12.22 23.29
N VAL A 321 -3.43 -10.97 23.71
CA VAL A 321 -4.55 -10.43 24.50
C VAL A 321 -5.34 -9.35 23.75
N ASP A 322 -5.01 -9.10 22.47
CA ASP A 322 -5.65 -8.10 21.62
C ASP A 322 -5.63 -6.67 22.18
N ALA A 323 -4.59 -6.35 22.96
CA ALA A 323 -4.45 -5.04 23.59
C ALA A 323 -4.03 -3.93 22.63
N ILE A 324 -3.50 -4.24 21.43
CA ILE A 324 -3.12 -3.27 20.42
C ILE A 324 -4.02 -3.37 19.20
N HIS A 325 -4.67 -2.29 18.83
CA HIS A 325 -5.58 -2.24 17.69
C HIS A 325 -5.78 -0.80 17.16
N ARG A 326 -6.48 -0.66 16.05
CA ARG A 326 -7.03 0.63 15.62
C ARG A 326 -8.35 0.86 16.33
N LYS A 327 -8.46 1.97 17.03
CA LYS A 327 -9.68 2.32 17.76
C LYS A 327 -10.46 3.40 17.00
N PRO A 328 -11.64 3.09 16.47
CA PRO A 328 -12.48 4.12 15.85
C PRO A 328 -12.90 5.16 16.91
N ARG A 329 -13.17 6.39 16.48
CA ARG A 329 -13.81 7.42 17.31
C ARG A 329 -15.29 7.46 17.00
N GLU A 330 -16.13 7.80 17.99
CA GLU A 330 -17.59 7.71 17.93
C GLU A 330 -18.19 8.42 16.70
N ASN A 331 -17.64 9.55 16.29
CA ASN A 331 -18.11 10.30 15.12
C ASN A 331 -17.14 10.24 13.93
N HIS A 332 -16.09 9.42 14.01
CA HIS A 332 -15.05 9.30 12.99
C HIS A 332 -14.63 7.84 12.80
N PRO A 333 -15.45 7.03 12.11
CA PRO A 333 -15.17 5.60 11.89
C PRO A 333 -13.91 5.36 11.06
N GLY A 334 -13.39 6.38 10.37
CA GLY A 334 -12.12 6.35 9.63
C GLY A 334 -10.89 6.69 10.45
N ALA A 335 -10.99 6.78 11.79
CA ALA A 335 -9.84 7.05 12.65
C ALA A 335 -8.70 6.05 12.41
N VAL A 336 -7.49 6.56 12.36
CA VAL A 336 -6.28 5.81 11.99
C VAL A 336 -5.34 5.55 13.18
N GLU A 337 -5.72 6.01 14.35
CA GLU A 337 -4.92 5.90 15.56
C GLU A 337 -4.70 4.46 15.97
N ILE A 338 -3.46 4.12 16.28
CA ILE A 338 -3.08 2.87 16.92
C ILE A 338 -3.08 3.12 18.42
N VAL A 339 -3.88 2.36 19.15
CA VAL A 339 -3.96 2.43 20.62
C VAL A 339 -3.50 1.14 21.26
N ILE A 340 -3.00 1.25 22.47
CA ILE A 340 -2.64 0.12 23.32
C ILE A 340 -3.48 0.27 24.59
N GLU A 341 -4.30 -0.73 24.87
CA GLU A 341 -5.21 -0.73 26.01
C GLU A 341 -4.53 -1.20 27.30
N ASP A 342 -5.08 -0.82 28.45
CA ASP A 342 -4.52 -1.06 29.80
C ASP A 342 -4.32 -2.54 30.14
N HIS A 343 -4.98 -3.46 29.45
CA HIS A 343 -4.79 -4.90 29.65
C HIS A 343 -3.57 -5.47 28.89
N CYS A 344 -2.66 -4.61 28.45
CA CYS A 344 -1.39 -5.01 27.85
C CYS A 344 -0.54 -5.81 28.86
N ILE A 345 -0.11 -6.99 28.45
CA ILE A 345 0.73 -7.88 29.30
C ILE A 345 2.24 -7.71 29.05
N GLY A 346 2.65 -6.72 28.28
CA GLY A 346 4.06 -6.39 28.03
C GLY A 346 4.87 -7.44 27.28
N CYS A 347 4.25 -8.31 26.49
CA CYS A 347 4.95 -9.37 25.77
C CYS A 347 5.95 -8.88 24.69
N GLY A 348 5.87 -7.61 24.26
CA GLY A 348 6.81 -6.98 23.35
C GLY A 348 6.65 -7.34 21.86
N LEU A 349 5.71 -8.20 21.48
CA LEU A 349 5.52 -8.61 20.08
C LEU A 349 5.21 -7.42 19.15
N CYS A 350 4.38 -6.49 19.59
CA CYS A 350 4.05 -5.29 18.81
C CYS A 350 5.27 -4.38 18.58
N SER A 351 6.16 -4.28 19.57
CA SER A 351 7.43 -3.53 19.45
C SER A 351 8.37 -4.22 18.46
N THR A 352 8.51 -5.54 18.54
CA THR A 352 9.32 -6.33 17.60
C THR A 352 8.76 -6.28 16.17
N ASN A 353 7.44 -6.30 16.03
CA ASN A 353 6.77 -6.30 14.73
C ASN A 353 6.70 -4.90 14.09
N CYS A 354 6.96 -3.83 14.83
CA CYS A 354 6.99 -2.49 14.25
C CYS A 354 8.30 -2.27 13.45
N PRO A 355 8.27 -2.22 12.11
CA PRO A 355 9.49 -2.12 11.31
C PRO A 355 10.20 -0.78 11.47
N TYR A 356 9.55 0.19 12.11
CA TYR A 356 10.05 1.56 12.30
C TYR A 356 10.48 1.86 13.74
N GLY A 357 10.36 0.88 14.66
CA GLY A 357 10.73 1.05 16.06
C GLY A 357 9.89 2.08 16.83
N ASN A 358 8.67 2.37 16.38
CA ASN A 358 7.82 3.42 16.96
C ASN A 358 6.91 2.93 18.11
N ILE A 359 7.20 1.75 18.65
CA ILE A 359 6.56 1.21 19.85
C ILE A 359 7.65 0.92 20.86
N SER A 360 7.60 1.61 21.97
CA SER A 360 8.53 1.45 23.10
C SER A 360 7.89 0.63 24.20
N MET A 361 8.76 -0.02 24.99
CA MET A 361 8.37 -0.74 26.20
C MET A 361 8.83 0.07 27.40
N HIS A 362 7.95 0.40 28.32
CA HIS A 362 8.30 1.08 29.58
C HIS A 362 7.83 0.29 30.80
N GLU A 363 8.39 0.60 31.94
CA GLU A 363 8.02 -0.02 33.21
C GLU A 363 6.79 0.71 33.76
N GLU A 364 5.78 -0.06 34.15
CA GLU A 364 4.56 0.44 34.78
C GLU A 364 4.17 -0.48 35.94
N GLY A 365 4.21 0.03 37.16
CA GLY A 365 4.06 -0.78 38.36
C GLY A 365 5.10 -1.89 38.45
N ASP A 366 4.64 -3.14 38.65
CA ASP A 366 5.51 -4.34 38.71
C ASP A 366 5.71 -5.01 37.33
N GLY A 367 5.27 -4.37 36.23
CA GLY A 367 5.28 -4.95 34.89
C GLY A 367 5.88 -4.03 33.83
N ARG A 368 5.91 -4.53 32.60
CA ARG A 368 6.25 -3.73 31.41
C ARG A 368 5.03 -3.62 30.53
N VAL A 369 4.82 -2.47 29.93
CA VAL A 369 3.75 -2.24 28.95
C VAL A 369 4.31 -1.62 27.69
N ALA A 370 3.64 -1.85 26.58
CA ALA A 370 3.96 -1.20 25.33
C ALA A 370 3.32 0.19 25.28
N THR A 371 4.01 1.16 24.69
CA THR A 371 3.45 2.49 24.44
C THR A 371 3.76 2.96 23.03
N THR A 372 2.85 3.73 22.46
CA THR A 372 2.97 4.31 21.13
C THR A 372 2.20 5.63 21.05
N CYS A 373 2.50 6.45 20.04
CA CYS A 373 1.76 7.68 19.79
C CYS A 373 0.35 7.36 19.26
N ASP A 374 -0.66 7.79 19.97
CA ASP A 374 -2.09 7.68 19.68
C ASP A 374 -2.70 8.99 19.14
N LEU A 375 -1.86 9.96 18.77
CA LEU A 375 -2.24 11.29 18.30
C LEU A 375 -3.01 12.11 19.35
N CYS A 376 -2.74 11.88 20.64
CA CYS A 376 -3.42 12.53 21.78
C CYS A 376 -4.95 12.40 21.71
N ARG A 377 -5.46 11.24 21.24
CA ARG A 377 -6.87 11.00 20.85
C ARG A 377 -7.89 11.36 21.93
N ASP A 378 -7.54 11.18 23.19
CA ASP A 378 -8.46 11.41 24.30
C ASP A 378 -8.50 12.91 24.74
N LEU A 379 -7.62 13.73 24.16
CA LEU A 379 -7.44 15.15 24.51
C LEU A 379 -7.83 16.10 23.37
N VAL A 380 -7.67 15.64 22.12
CA VAL A 380 -7.93 16.48 20.95
C VAL A 380 -8.91 15.79 19.99
N GLY A 381 -9.62 16.58 19.22
CA GLY A 381 -10.48 16.06 18.14
C GLY A 381 -9.69 15.36 17.03
N PRO A 382 -10.35 14.60 16.16
CA PRO A 382 -9.67 13.87 15.09
C PRO A 382 -9.07 14.77 14.00
N GLU A 383 -9.56 15.99 13.87
CA GLU A 383 -9.05 17.00 12.93
C GLU A 383 -8.11 18.00 13.60
N ASP A 384 -8.01 17.96 14.95
CA ASP A 384 -7.19 18.89 15.70
C ASP A 384 -5.73 18.42 15.75
N ASP A 385 -4.84 19.38 15.93
CA ASP A 385 -3.42 19.11 16.09
C ASP A 385 -3.10 18.53 17.48
N PRO A 386 -2.32 17.44 17.54
CA PRO A 386 -1.87 16.89 18.82
C PRO A 386 -0.89 17.84 19.52
N SER A 387 -0.76 17.67 20.83
CA SER A 387 0.03 18.54 21.72
C SER A 387 1.43 18.88 21.17
N CYS A 388 2.10 17.93 20.51
CA CYS A 388 3.44 18.15 19.95
C CYS A 388 3.46 19.12 18.76
N VAL A 389 2.39 19.22 18.00
CA VAL A 389 2.23 20.19 16.90
C VAL A 389 1.80 21.53 17.45
N TYR A 390 0.78 21.53 18.29
CA TYR A 390 0.22 22.75 18.89
C TYR A 390 1.24 23.54 19.71
N ALA A 391 2.15 22.84 20.41
CA ALA A 391 3.18 23.47 21.25
C ALA A 391 4.39 24.01 20.47
N CYS A 392 4.43 23.84 19.14
CA CYS A 392 5.57 24.33 18.35
C CYS A 392 5.51 25.86 18.19
N PRO A 393 6.44 26.63 18.83
CA PRO A 393 6.37 28.10 18.78
C PRO A 393 6.83 28.68 17.43
N HIS A 394 7.26 27.82 16.51
CA HIS A 394 7.81 28.21 15.20
C HIS A 394 7.00 27.66 14.03
N ASP A 395 5.83 27.08 14.30
CA ASP A 395 5.00 26.43 13.29
C ASP A 395 5.78 25.46 12.38
N ALA A 396 6.81 24.82 12.94
CA ALA A 396 7.70 23.92 12.21
C ALA A 396 7.25 22.45 12.27
N ALA A 397 6.29 22.10 13.12
CA ALA A 397 5.82 20.74 13.33
C ALA A 397 4.45 20.53 12.68
N PHE A 398 4.31 19.44 11.91
CA PHE A 398 3.08 19.11 11.19
C PHE A 398 2.75 17.62 11.32
N ARG A 399 1.45 17.29 11.29
CA ARG A 399 0.96 15.93 11.06
C ARG A 399 0.40 15.82 9.65
N MET A 400 0.97 14.91 8.86
CA MET A 400 0.53 14.70 7.48
C MET A 400 0.77 13.26 7.03
N SER A 401 0.08 12.87 5.94
CA SER A 401 0.39 11.60 5.28
C SER A 401 1.72 11.68 4.51
N GLY A 402 2.34 10.52 4.29
CA GLY A 402 3.53 10.44 3.45
C GLY A 402 3.27 10.92 2.03
N GLN A 403 2.11 10.64 1.46
CA GLN A 403 1.71 11.15 0.15
C GLN A 403 1.67 12.68 0.11
N ARG A 404 1.17 13.33 1.19
CA ARG A 404 1.15 14.80 1.28
C ARG A 404 2.55 15.37 1.39
N LEU A 405 3.43 14.75 2.16
CA LEU A 405 4.85 15.16 2.25
C LEU A 405 5.52 15.08 0.87
N LEU A 406 5.31 13.98 0.15
CA LEU A 406 5.86 13.82 -1.20
C LEU A 406 5.36 14.90 -2.16
N GLN A 407 4.07 15.26 -2.10
CA GLN A 407 3.50 16.33 -2.92
C GLN A 407 4.13 17.68 -2.60
N ILE A 408 4.30 18.02 -1.32
CA ILE A 408 4.92 19.30 -0.90
C ILE A 408 6.36 19.39 -1.42
N VAL A 409 7.13 18.32 -1.35
CA VAL A 409 8.51 18.27 -1.85
C VAL A 409 8.52 18.43 -3.38
N ALA A 410 7.62 17.75 -4.10
CA ALA A 410 7.51 17.88 -5.55
C ALA A 410 7.15 19.31 -5.98
N ASP A 411 6.20 19.94 -5.28
CA ASP A 411 5.78 21.32 -5.55
C ASP A 411 6.94 22.32 -5.31
N ARG A 412 7.71 22.14 -4.22
CA ARG A 412 8.91 22.99 -3.93
C ARG A 412 9.99 22.82 -5.01
N ARG A 413 10.26 21.60 -5.48
CA ARG A 413 11.23 21.34 -6.56
C ARG A 413 10.80 22.00 -7.86
N ALA A 414 9.52 21.90 -8.22
CA ALA A 414 8.96 22.52 -9.41
C ALA A 414 9.10 24.06 -9.36
N ALA A 415 8.85 24.67 -8.19
CA ALA A 415 9.01 26.10 -7.98
C ALA A 415 10.48 26.55 -8.07
N ALA A 416 11.41 25.75 -7.55
CA ALA A 416 12.86 26.05 -7.61
C ALA A 416 13.46 25.88 -9.03
N GLY A 417 12.90 24.97 -9.85
CA GLY A 417 13.33 24.77 -11.23
C GLY A 417 12.74 25.77 -12.25
N ALA A 418 11.77 26.58 -11.83
CA ALA A 418 11.13 27.60 -12.67
C ALA A 418 11.77 29.03 -12.55
N GLY A 419 12.75 29.21 -11.67
CA GLY A 419 13.51 30.43 -11.43
C GLY A 419 14.95 30.29 -11.94
#